data_0831d0f4043fb6b2996ea376413c69bc
#
_entry.id   0831d0f4043fb6b2996ea376413c69bc
#
_cell.length_a   1.000
_cell.length_b   1.000
_cell.length_c   1.000
_cell.angle_alpha   90.00
_cell.angle_beta   90.00
_cell.angle_gamma   90.00
#
_symmetry.space_group_name_H-M   'P 1'
#
loop_
_entity.id
_entity.type
_entity.pdbx_description
1 polymer ?
#
loop_
_entity_poly.entity_id
_entity_poly.type
_entity_poly.pdbx_seq_one_letter_code
_entity_poly.pdbx_strand_id
1 'polypeptide(L)'
;MTSASTENIGVRRALQIDAEHISDFNIAMALETEGKPLDSETVGGGVRAVLSRNDLGFYVVAEHQDETVGQLLITYEWSDWRNAFFWWIQSVYVAPEYRHQGVYKALHEYVSKAAGSQGDVCGIRLYVDKDNKIAQGVYAGLGMSETNYDMYEIEF
;
A
#
# COMPACT_ATOMS: atom_id res chain seq x y z
N MET A 1 19.07 22.63 -3.59
CA MET A 1 18.20 21.45 -3.40
C MET A 1 16.82 21.78 -3.90
N THR A 2 16.49 21.32 -5.07
CA THR A 2 15.12 21.42 -5.59
C THR A 2 14.30 20.33 -4.89
N SER A 3 13.34 20.74 -4.06
CA SER A 3 12.28 19.83 -3.62
C SER A 3 11.63 19.27 -4.87
N ALA A 4 11.66 17.96 -5.05
CA ALA A 4 10.85 17.32 -6.08
C ALA A 4 9.41 17.74 -5.79
N SER A 5 8.86 18.59 -6.63
CA SER A 5 7.46 18.95 -6.51
C SER A 5 6.62 17.72 -6.79
N THR A 6 5.58 17.49 -5.99
CA THR A 6 4.55 16.46 -6.19
C THR A 6 3.96 16.44 -7.60
N GLU A 7 4.24 17.45 -8.39
CA GLU A 7 3.73 17.64 -9.75
C GLU A 7 4.21 16.61 -10.77
N ASN A 8 5.23 15.80 -10.45
CA ASN A 8 5.81 14.82 -11.38
C ASN A 8 5.69 13.36 -10.92
N ILE A 9 4.80 13.05 -9.96
CA ILE A 9 4.57 11.68 -9.52
C ILE A 9 3.36 11.11 -10.26
N GLY A 10 3.60 10.10 -11.11
CA GLY A 10 2.55 9.33 -11.74
C GLY A 10 2.17 8.14 -10.87
N VAL A 11 0.88 7.81 -10.80
CA VAL A 11 0.38 6.65 -10.06
C VAL A 11 -0.45 5.78 -11.00
N ARG A 12 -0.20 4.48 -10.96
CA ARG A 12 -0.90 3.50 -11.79
C ARG A 12 -1.01 2.15 -11.10
N ARG A 13 -1.90 1.30 -11.59
CA ARG A 13 -1.87 -0.12 -11.22
C ARG A 13 -0.60 -0.77 -11.72
N ALA A 14 -0.06 -1.67 -10.91
CA ALA A 14 1.11 -2.44 -11.27
C ALA A 14 0.78 -3.49 -12.34
N LEU A 15 1.78 -3.83 -13.14
CA LEU A 15 1.76 -4.85 -14.17
C LEU A 15 2.77 -5.95 -13.82
N GLN A 16 2.75 -7.06 -14.55
CA GLN A 16 3.69 -8.18 -14.33
C GLN A 16 5.16 -7.75 -14.37
N ILE A 17 5.48 -6.76 -15.18
CA ILE A 17 6.85 -6.22 -15.29
C ILE A 17 7.34 -5.58 -13.98
N ASP A 18 6.44 -5.18 -13.10
CA ASP A 18 6.77 -4.55 -11.82
C ASP A 18 7.10 -5.56 -10.71
N ALA A 19 6.92 -6.87 -10.96
CA ALA A 19 7.00 -7.92 -9.94
C ALA A 19 8.32 -7.93 -9.16
N GLU A 20 9.44 -7.81 -9.85
CA GLU A 20 10.77 -7.82 -9.21
C GLU A 20 10.96 -6.59 -8.31
N HIS A 21 10.60 -5.43 -8.80
CA HIS A 21 10.72 -4.16 -8.05
C HIS A 21 9.85 -4.17 -6.79
N ILE A 22 8.60 -4.64 -6.92
CA ILE A 22 7.67 -4.78 -5.79
C ILE A 22 8.22 -5.77 -4.76
N SER A 23 8.77 -6.90 -5.21
CA SER A 23 9.38 -7.90 -4.33
C SER A 23 10.55 -7.30 -3.54
N ASP A 24 11.42 -6.55 -4.20
CA ASP A 24 12.56 -5.89 -3.56
C ASP A 24 12.10 -4.86 -2.53
N PHE A 25 11.05 -4.09 -2.82
CA PHE A 25 10.48 -3.15 -1.87
C PHE A 25 9.89 -3.85 -0.64
N ASN A 26 9.20 -4.97 -0.82
CA ASN A 26 8.67 -5.75 0.30
C ASN A 26 9.79 -6.29 1.20
N ILE A 27 10.87 -6.78 0.60
CA ILE A 27 12.04 -7.29 1.34
C ILE A 27 12.70 -6.14 2.11
N ALA A 28 12.90 -5.00 1.47
CA ALA A 28 13.48 -3.81 2.11
C ALA A 28 12.61 -3.30 3.27
N MET A 29 11.30 -3.27 3.08
CA MET A 29 10.35 -2.84 4.10
C MET A 29 10.41 -3.72 5.35
N ALA A 30 10.38 -5.03 5.18
CA ALA A 30 10.42 -5.96 6.31
C ALA A 30 11.73 -5.84 7.10
N LEU A 31 12.84 -5.63 6.40
CA LEU A 31 14.14 -5.43 7.03
C LEU A 31 14.21 -4.11 7.81
N GLU A 32 13.69 -3.02 7.23
CA GLU A 32 13.69 -1.71 7.87
C GLU A 32 12.75 -1.62 9.08
N THR A 33 11.54 -2.17 8.97
CA THR A 33 10.49 -1.99 9.99
C THR A 33 10.55 -3.03 11.09
N GLU A 34 10.95 -4.26 10.78
CA GLU A 34 10.91 -5.40 11.72
C GLU A 34 12.25 -6.10 11.89
N GLY A 35 13.30 -5.69 11.15
CA GLY A 35 14.58 -6.38 11.13
C GLY A 35 14.47 -7.83 10.64
N LYS A 36 13.42 -8.15 9.87
CA LYS A 36 13.08 -9.50 9.46
C LYS A 36 13.55 -9.75 8.03
N PRO A 37 14.49 -10.69 7.82
CA PRO A 37 14.85 -11.12 6.48
C PRO A 37 13.73 -12.00 5.90
N LEU A 38 13.27 -11.68 4.71
CA LEU A 38 12.27 -12.47 3.99
C LEU A 38 12.93 -13.36 2.94
N ASP A 39 12.35 -14.54 2.72
CA ASP A 39 12.75 -15.42 1.64
C ASP A 39 12.29 -14.85 0.29
N SER A 40 13.24 -14.60 -0.61
CA SER A 40 12.96 -13.93 -1.89
C SER A 40 12.06 -14.76 -2.82
N GLU A 41 12.14 -16.08 -2.77
CA GLU A 41 11.25 -16.96 -3.55
C GLU A 41 9.80 -16.88 -3.07
N THR A 42 9.60 -16.92 -1.77
CA THR A 42 8.28 -16.83 -1.14
C THR A 42 7.64 -15.47 -1.45
N VAL A 43 8.38 -14.38 -1.25
CA VAL A 43 7.90 -13.02 -1.55
C VAL A 43 7.60 -12.85 -3.03
N GLY A 44 8.51 -13.27 -3.90
CA GLY A 44 8.32 -13.19 -5.35
C GLY A 44 7.11 -13.99 -5.84
N GLY A 45 6.89 -15.18 -5.27
CA GLY A 45 5.71 -15.99 -5.53
C GLY A 45 4.42 -15.28 -5.11
N GLY A 46 4.40 -14.70 -3.91
CA GLY A 46 3.26 -13.94 -3.39
C GLY A 46 2.93 -12.70 -4.23
N VAL A 47 3.93 -11.96 -4.65
CA VAL A 47 3.77 -10.78 -5.51
C VAL A 47 3.20 -11.18 -6.88
N ARG A 48 3.78 -12.17 -7.53
CA ARG A 48 3.29 -12.66 -8.83
C ARG A 48 1.88 -13.21 -8.76
N ALA A 49 1.51 -13.86 -7.64
CA ALA A 49 0.14 -14.32 -7.42
C ALA A 49 -0.86 -13.17 -7.45
N VAL A 50 -0.60 -12.08 -6.75
CA VAL A 50 -1.47 -10.88 -6.77
C VAL A 50 -1.56 -10.30 -8.18
N LEU A 51 -0.42 -10.18 -8.88
CA LEU A 51 -0.39 -9.62 -10.23
C LEU A 51 -1.15 -10.45 -11.27
N SER A 52 -1.34 -11.76 -11.01
CA SER A 52 -2.05 -12.69 -11.92
C SER A 52 -3.46 -13.05 -11.48
N ARG A 53 -3.86 -12.75 -10.24
CA ARG A 53 -5.15 -13.15 -9.67
C ARG A 53 -5.89 -11.94 -9.12
N ASN A 54 -6.93 -11.53 -9.82
CA ASN A 54 -7.75 -10.36 -9.44
C ASN A 54 -8.54 -10.54 -8.14
N ASP A 55 -8.74 -11.78 -7.69
CA ASP A 55 -9.45 -12.10 -6.45
C ASP A 55 -8.61 -11.85 -5.19
N LEU A 56 -7.28 -11.80 -5.31
CA LEU A 56 -6.40 -11.54 -4.17
C LEU A 56 -6.29 -10.05 -3.83
N GLY A 57 -6.28 -9.20 -4.84
CA GLY A 57 -6.06 -7.77 -4.69
C GLY A 57 -5.33 -7.19 -5.89
N PHE A 58 -4.72 -6.03 -5.69
CA PHE A 58 -3.89 -5.40 -6.72
C PHE A 58 -2.84 -4.48 -6.09
N TYR A 59 -1.71 -4.37 -6.76
CA TYR A 59 -0.67 -3.39 -6.41
C TYR A 59 -0.90 -2.08 -7.15
N VAL A 60 -0.54 -0.99 -6.48
CA VAL A 60 -0.45 0.35 -7.05
C VAL A 60 0.98 0.83 -6.89
N VAL A 61 1.55 1.40 -7.94
CA VAL A 61 2.92 1.93 -7.95
C VAL A 61 2.93 3.41 -8.27
N ALA A 62 3.85 4.11 -7.65
CA ALA A 62 4.14 5.51 -7.93
C ALA A 62 5.47 5.60 -8.68
N GLU A 63 5.49 6.43 -9.71
CA GLU A 63 6.66 6.63 -10.57
C GLU A 63 7.09 8.10 -10.58
N HIS A 64 8.38 8.30 -10.64
CA HIS A 64 9.00 9.60 -10.87
C HIS A 64 10.10 9.41 -11.94
N GLN A 65 9.98 10.13 -13.07
CA GLN A 65 10.91 10.02 -14.19
C GLN A 65 11.18 8.56 -14.61
N ASP A 66 10.11 7.81 -14.83
CA ASP A 66 10.11 6.40 -15.22
C ASP A 66 10.72 5.42 -14.20
N GLU A 67 11.04 5.89 -12.99
CA GLU A 67 11.50 5.07 -11.88
C GLU A 67 10.35 4.82 -10.89
N THR A 68 10.16 3.57 -10.48
CA THR A 68 9.21 3.22 -9.42
C THR A 68 9.77 3.66 -8.06
N VAL A 69 9.07 4.58 -7.41
CA VAL A 69 9.53 5.21 -6.17
C VAL A 69 8.66 4.89 -4.96
N GLY A 70 7.53 4.27 -5.17
CA GLY A 70 6.63 3.86 -4.09
C GLY A 70 5.61 2.84 -4.55
N GLN A 71 4.98 2.21 -3.57
CA GLN A 71 3.97 1.17 -3.80
C GLN A 71 3.00 1.04 -2.64
N LEU A 72 1.87 0.42 -2.89
CA LEU A 72 1.02 -0.22 -1.89
C LEU A 72 0.27 -1.40 -2.50
N LEU A 73 -0.21 -2.28 -1.63
CA LEU A 73 -1.09 -3.40 -1.96
C LEU A 73 -2.49 -3.10 -1.47
N ILE A 74 -3.49 -3.39 -2.28
CA ILE A 74 -4.89 -3.44 -1.87
C ILE A 74 -5.33 -4.89 -1.81
N THR A 75 -5.93 -5.29 -0.69
CA THR A 75 -6.64 -6.56 -0.53
C THR A 75 -8.08 -6.30 -0.12
N TYR A 76 -8.94 -7.32 -0.14
CA TYR A 76 -10.38 -7.16 0.01
C TYR A 76 -10.89 -7.83 1.28
N GLU A 77 -11.82 -7.16 1.96
CA GLU A 77 -12.63 -7.74 3.02
C GLU A 77 -14.10 -7.57 2.64
N TRP A 78 -14.84 -8.67 2.54
CA TRP A 78 -16.28 -8.60 2.32
C TRP A 78 -17.00 -8.20 3.62
N SER A 79 -17.88 -7.22 3.53
CA SER A 79 -18.77 -6.83 4.62
C SER A 79 -20.20 -7.26 4.29
N ASP A 80 -20.67 -8.31 4.94
CA ASP A 80 -22.05 -8.77 4.80
C ASP A 80 -23.05 -7.73 5.31
N TRP A 81 -22.70 -6.99 6.36
CA TRP A 81 -23.55 -5.93 6.89
C TRP A 81 -23.77 -4.78 5.88
N ARG A 82 -22.80 -4.54 5.02
CA ARG A 82 -22.81 -3.43 4.05
C ARG A 82 -23.08 -3.88 2.62
N ASN A 83 -23.06 -5.20 2.40
CA ASN A 83 -23.14 -5.77 1.05
C ASN A 83 -22.12 -5.12 0.11
N ALA A 84 -20.89 -4.94 0.59
CA ALA A 84 -19.81 -4.24 -0.12
C ALA A 84 -18.46 -4.65 0.44
N PHE A 85 -17.40 -4.26 -0.26
CA PHE A 85 -16.02 -4.51 0.14
C PHE A 85 -15.43 -3.36 0.93
N PHE A 86 -14.63 -3.70 1.98
CA PHE A 86 -13.55 -2.83 2.42
C PHE A 86 -12.29 -3.14 1.62
N TRP A 87 -11.58 -2.11 1.23
CA TRP A 87 -10.23 -2.23 0.69
C TRP A 87 -9.22 -2.01 1.80
N TRP A 88 -8.31 -2.98 1.96
CA TRP A 88 -7.22 -2.89 2.91
C TRP A 88 -5.95 -2.41 2.22
N ILE A 89 -5.33 -1.36 2.75
CA ILE A 89 -4.02 -0.90 2.33
C ILE A 89 -2.97 -1.69 3.09
N GLN A 90 -2.06 -2.33 2.37
CA GLN A 90 -0.96 -3.12 2.91
C GLN A 90 0.32 -2.84 2.13
N SER A 91 1.46 -3.30 2.64
CA SER A 91 2.77 -3.26 1.95
C SER A 91 3.12 -1.87 1.41
N VAL A 92 2.83 -0.83 2.18
CA VAL A 92 3.18 0.55 1.83
C VAL A 92 4.68 0.73 1.93
N TYR A 93 5.31 1.13 0.85
CA TYR A 93 6.73 1.45 0.84
C TYR A 93 7.01 2.64 -0.08
N VAL A 94 7.83 3.55 0.38
CA VAL A 94 8.37 4.67 -0.41
C VAL A 94 9.89 4.58 -0.32
N ALA A 95 10.56 4.63 -1.46
CA ALA A 95 12.02 4.63 -1.50
C ALA A 95 12.57 5.76 -0.62
N PRO A 96 13.61 5.50 0.20
CA PRO A 96 14.05 6.44 1.22
C PRO A 96 14.32 7.87 0.70
N GLU A 97 14.92 8.00 -0.47
CA GLU A 97 15.25 9.27 -1.09
C GLU A 97 14.03 10.05 -1.59
N TYR A 98 12.87 9.43 -1.65
CA TYR A 98 11.60 10.05 -2.09
C TYR A 98 10.60 10.25 -0.95
N ARG A 99 10.98 9.95 0.29
CA ARG A 99 10.12 10.15 1.47
C ARG A 99 9.93 11.63 1.77
N HIS A 100 8.80 11.96 2.42
CA HIS A 100 8.41 13.33 2.78
C HIS A 100 8.19 14.25 1.57
N GLN A 101 7.90 13.67 0.41
CA GLN A 101 7.67 14.41 -0.85
C GLN A 101 6.29 14.16 -1.45
N GLY A 102 5.35 13.62 -0.66
CA GLY A 102 3.96 13.41 -1.07
C GLY A 102 3.71 12.16 -1.90
N VAL A 103 4.66 11.22 -1.99
CA VAL A 103 4.47 9.96 -2.74
C VAL A 103 3.32 9.14 -2.16
N TYR A 104 3.31 8.93 -0.84
CA TYR A 104 2.21 8.20 -0.20
C TYR A 104 0.87 8.91 -0.38
N LYS A 105 0.84 10.23 -0.25
CA LYS A 105 -0.37 11.03 -0.49
C LYS A 105 -0.93 10.78 -1.89
N ALA A 106 -0.08 10.76 -2.91
CA ALA A 106 -0.48 10.49 -4.29
C ALA A 106 -1.06 9.06 -4.45
N LEU A 107 -0.42 8.07 -3.83
CA LEU A 107 -0.92 6.68 -3.80
C LEU A 107 -2.29 6.60 -3.10
N HIS A 108 -2.43 7.25 -1.96
CA HIS A 108 -3.68 7.29 -1.19
C HIS A 108 -4.82 7.96 -1.97
N GLU A 109 -4.56 9.06 -2.60
CA GLU A 109 -5.55 9.78 -3.42
C GLU A 109 -6.02 8.94 -4.62
N TYR A 110 -5.09 8.25 -5.27
CA TYR A 110 -5.42 7.32 -6.36
C TYR A 110 -6.36 6.21 -5.89
N VAL A 111 -6.02 5.56 -4.77
CA VAL A 111 -6.82 4.47 -4.19
C VAL A 111 -8.19 4.97 -3.74
N SER A 112 -8.25 6.11 -3.06
CA SER A 112 -9.50 6.70 -2.59
C SER A 112 -10.45 7.04 -3.74
N LYS A 113 -9.91 7.60 -4.82
CA LYS A 113 -10.69 7.90 -6.03
C LYS A 113 -11.17 6.62 -6.72
N ALA A 114 -10.31 5.62 -6.85
CA ALA A 114 -10.67 4.33 -7.45
C ALA A 114 -11.76 3.62 -6.63
N ALA A 115 -11.63 3.60 -5.31
CA ALA A 115 -12.63 3.01 -4.41
C ALA A 115 -13.97 3.73 -4.52
N GLY A 116 -13.97 5.05 -4.51
CA GLY A 116 -15.18 5.85 -4.62
C GLY A 116 -15.94 5.67 -5.94
N SER A 117 -15.23 5.35 -7.02
CA SER A 117 -15.83 5.13 -8.35
C SER A 117 -16.23 3.68 -8.63
N GLN A 118 -15.81 2.73 -7.79
CA GLN A 118 -16.03 1.29 -8.01
C GLN A 118 -17.50 0.88 -7.81
N GLY A 119 -18.25 1.55 -6.94
CA GLY A 119 -19.66 1.30 -6.69
C GLY A 119 -19.97 0.24 -5.62
N ASP A 120 -19.05 -0.70 -5.35
CA ASP A 120 -19.20 -1.77 -4.37
C ASP A 120 -18.15 -1.73 -3.25
N VAL A 121 -17.48 -0.60 -3.07
CA VAL A 121 -16.51 -0.38 -2.00
C VAL A 121 -17.09 0.57 -0.96
N CYS A 122 -17.19 0.10 0.29
CA CYS A 122 -17.78 0.87 1.39
C CYS A 122 -16.76 1.60 2.25
N GLY A 123 -15.49 1.32 2.11
CA GLY A 123 -14.46 1.96 2.90
C GLY A 123 -13.06 1.44 2.62
N ILE A 124 -12.10 2.14 3.19
CA ILE A 124 -10.67 1.79 3.15
C ILE A 124 -10.19 1.61 4.57
N ARG A 125 -9.45 0.54 4.83
CA ARG A 125 -8.87 0.21 6.12
C ARG A 125 -7.36 -0.02 5.99
N LEU A 126 -6.66 0.22 7.07
CA LEU A 126 -5.26 -0.19 7.25
C LEU A 126 -5.01 -0.44 8.73
N TYR A 127 -3.95 -1.17 9.03
CA TYR A 127 -3.42 -1.22 10.38
C TYR A 127 -2.03 -0.61 10.41
N VAL A 128 -1.67 -0.04 11.54
CA VAL A 128 -0.40 0.66 11.74
C VAL A 128 0.13 0.29 13.13
N ASP A 129 1.45 0.20 13.25
CA ASP A 129 2.09 -0.01 14.55
C ASP A 129 1.67 1.09 15.53
N LYS A 130 1.31 0.69 16.76
CA LYS A 130 0.87 1.60 17.82
C LYS A 130 1.90 2.67 18.17
N ASP A 131 3.17 2.36 17.94
CA ASP A 131 4.29 3.26 18.23
C ASP A 131 4.64 4.16 17.05
N ASN A 132 4.12 3.89 15.84
CA ASN A 132 4.39 4.68 14.65
C ASN A 132 3.50 5.92 14.59
N LYS A 133 3.79 6.91 15.43
CA LYS A 133 3.00 8.15 15.55
C LYS A 133 3.05 9.01 14.30
N ILE A 134 4.16 8.96 13.57
CA ILE A 134 4.32 9.70 12.30
C ILE A 134 3.32 9.21 11.26
N ALA A 135 3.26 7.90 11.03
CA ALA A 135 2.31 7.32 10.08
C ALA A 135 0.85 7.57 10.50
N GLN A 136 0.54 7.41 11.80
CA GLN A 136 -0.79 7.70 12.32
C GLN A 136 -1.22 9.15 12.03
N GLY A 137 -0.31 10.10 12.21
CA GLY A 137 -0.55 11.52 11.87
C GLY A 137 -0.83 11.73 10.38
N VAL A 138 -0.12 11.03 9.52
CA VAL A 138 -0.35 11.08 8.06
C VAL A 138 -1.75 10.56 7.71
N TYR A 139 -2.14 9.43 8.26
CA TYR A 139 -3.46 8.84 7.99
C TYR A 139 -4.60 9.72 8.50
N ALA A 140 -4.47 10.26 9.72
CA ALA A 140 -5.43 11.21 10.27
C ALA A 140 -5.56 12.48 9.39
N GLY A 141 -4.44 12.99 8.91
CA GLY A 141 -4.41 14.15 8.00
C GLY A 141 -5.06 13.89 6.64
N LEU A 142 -5.16 12.61 6.23
CA LEU A 142 -5.84 12.19 5.00
C LEU A 142 -7.31 11.81 5.24
N GLY A 143 -7.85 12.05 6.43
CA GLY A 143 -9.27 11.83 6.74
C GLY A 143 -9.60 10.45 7.30
N MET A 144 -8.60 9.64 7.63
CA MET A 144 -8.83 8.36 8.30
C MET A 144 -9.00 8.54 9.81
N SER A 145 -9.85 7.71 10.39
CA SER A 145 -10.12 7.71 11.85
C SER A 145 -9.69 6.39 12.47
N GLU A 146 -9.12 6.46 13.66
CA GLU A 146 -8.84 5.26 14.45
C GLU A 146 -10.15 4.56 14.82
N THR A 147 -10.19 3.23 14.65
CA THR A 147 -11.35 2.42 15.02
C THR A 147 -11.27 1.97 16.48
N ASN A 148 -12.39 1.40 16.99
CA ASN A 148 -12.43 0.78 18.31
C ASN A 148 -12.03 -0.70 18.32
N TYR A 149 -11.51 -1.22 17.22
CA TYR A 149 -11.14 -2.64 17.09
C TYR A 149 -9.66 -2.84 17.40
N ASP A 150 -9.37 -3.87 18.19
CA ASP A 150 -8.01 -4.41 18.33
C ASP A 150 -7.84 -5.61 17.39
N MET A 151 -6.61 -5.83 16.96
CA MET A 151 -6.26 -6.97 16.12
C MET A 151 -5.78 -8.12 16.99
N TYR A 152 -6.31 -9.31 16.76
CA TYR A 152 -5.83 -10.57 17.34
C TYR A 152 -5.31 -11.46 16.23
N GLU A 153 -4.23 -12.18 16.50
CA GLU A 153 -3.53 -12.99 15.50
C GLU A 153 -3.14 -14.34 16.08
N ILE A 154 -3.17 -15.37 15.26
CA ILE A 154 -2.52 -16.66 15.50
C ILE A 154 -1.80 -17.04 14.20
N GLU A 155 -0.52 -17.37 14.30
CA GLU A 155 0.28 -17.82 13.15
C GLU A 155 0.42 -19.34 13.17
N PHE A 156 0.50 -19.95 11.98
CA PHE A 156 0.68 -21.39 11.80
C PHE A 156 2.05 -21.70 11.21
#